data_c88dab4fa701942e3fb7741ee2280961
#
_entry.id   c88dab4fa701942e3fb7741ee2280961
#
_cell.length_a   1.000
_cell.length_b   1.000
_cell.length_c   1.000
_cell.angle_alpha   90.00
_cell.angle_beta   90.00
_cell.angle_gamma   90.00
#
_symmetry.space_group_name_H-M   'P 1'
#
loop_
_entity.id
_entity.type
_entity.pdbx_description
1 polymer ?
#
loop_
_entity_poly.entity_id
_entity_poly.type
_entity_poly.pdbx_seq_one_letter_code
_entity_poly.pdbx_strand_id
1 'polypeptide(L)'
;MEALPKGAISEIFGCISSGKTLVLQELLASSSARGEFCAMVDSRGAFDPLSASRAGVDLRRLLWVRAGHRADHRIDRAFKAADLILHAGGFGVVVLDLCDVPLRDLNSIPLSYWYRFRLAVENTSTSLIVTGDQPLVKSCARVQLEVKRERLLWRGPVFEGIDFEIVPRKARIAMANQDLRMAG
;
A
#
# COMPACT_ATOMS: atom_id res chain seq x y z
N MET A 1 9.32 9.40 5.35
CA MET A 1 7.91 9.82 5.08
C MET A 1 7.14 9.90 6.38
N GLU A 2 6.25 10.91 6.52
CA GLU A 2 5.38 11.02 7.70
C GLU A 2 4.43 9.80 7.77
N ALA A 3 4.16 9.31 8.98
CA ALA A 3 3.35 8.10 9.15
C ALA A 3 1.91 8.35 8.68
N LEU A 4 1.35 7.41 7.91
CA LEU A 4 -0.06 7.45 7.51
C LEU A 4 -0.98 7.32 8.73
N PRO A 5 -2.19 7.92 8.69
CA PRO A 5 -3.08 7.97 9.84
C PRO A 5 -3.49 6.57 10.30
N LYS A 6 -3.42 6.35 11.61
CA LYS A 6 -3.97 5.15 12.26
C LYS A 6 -5.49 5.23 12.32
N GLY A 7 -6.16 4.08 12.43
CA GLY A 7 -7.61 4.01 12.44
C GLY A 7 -8.29 4.46 11.15
N ALA A 8 -7.59 4.35 10.02
CA ALA A 8 -8.08 4.87 8.75
C ALA A 8 -7.57 4.07 7.55
N ILE A 9 -8.26 4.23 6.42
CA ILE A 9 -7.81 3.75 5.12
C ILE A 9 -7.03 4.87 4.45
N SER A 10 -5.81 4.57 4.02
CA SER A 10 -5.00 5.39 3.12
C SER A 10 -4.86 4.68 1.78
N GLU A 11 -4.89 5.41 0.71
CA GLU A 11 -4.76 4.87 -0.64
C GLU A 11 -3.54 5.46 -1.33
N ILE A 12 -2.70 4.60 -1.90
CA ILE A 12 -1.52 4.96 -2.69
C ILE A 12 -1.72 4.42 -4.10
N PHE A 13 -1.79 5.29 -5.07
CA PHE A 13 -2.03 4.90 -6.44
C PHE A 13 -1.11 5.63 -7.43
N GLY A 14 -1.02 5.12 -8.65
CA GLY A 14 -0.21 5.69 -9.71
C GLY A 14 0.02 4.65 -10.81
N CYS A 15 0.52 5.08 -11.95
CA CYS A 15 0.77 4.18 -13.09
C CYS A 15 1.85 3.13 -12.76
N ILE A 16 1.99 2.13 -13.62
CA ILE A 16 3.06 1.14 -13.55
C ILE A 16 4.42 1.86 -13.54
N SER A 17 5.33 1.39 -12.71
CA SER A 17 6.69 1.97 -12.52
C SER A 17 6.67 3.43 -12.04
N SER A 18 5.65 3.85 -11.31
CA SER A 18 5.60 5.20 -10.72
C SER A 18 6.47 5.37 -9.47
N GLY A 19 6.95 4.28 -8.85
CA GLY A 19 7.66 4.32 -7.56
C GLY A 19 6.80 3.86 -6.37
N LYS A 20 5.54 3.45 -6.58
CA LYS A 20 4.65 2.98 -5.50
C LYS A 20 5.28 1.94 -4.59
N THR A 21 6.02 0.97 -5.18
CA THR A 21 6.69 -0.10 -4.43
C THR A 21 7.74 0.48 -3.46
N LEU A 22 8.49 1.49 -3.87
CA LEU A 22 9.48 2.14 -3.00
C LEU A 22 8.79 2.84 -1.82
N VAL A 23 7.72 3.59 -2.10
CA VAL A 23 6.90 4.23 -1.06
C VAL A 23 6.36 3.20 -0.07
N LEU A 24 5.84 2.09 -0.58
CA LEU A 24 5.30 1.01 0.25
C LEU A 24 6.37 0.35 1.11
N GLN A 25 7.53 0.04 0.53
CA GLN A 25 8.65 -0.57 1.25
C GLN A 25 9.16 0.34 2.37
N GLU A 26 9.26 1.65 2.14
CA GLU A 26 9.63 2.60 3.17
C GLU A 26 8.63 2.67 4.32
N LEU A 27 7.33 2.67 4.02
CA LEU A 27 6.28 2.62 5.04
C LEU A 27 6.37 1.35 5.90
N LEU A 28 6.57 0.20 5.26
CA LEU A 28 6.75 -1.08 5.95
C LEU A 28 8.04 -1.12 6.76
N ALA A 29 9.15 -0.61 6.22
CA ALA A 29 10.43 -0.53 6.92
C ALA A 29 10.32 0.37 8.16
N SER A 30 9.76 1.56 8.00
CA SER A 30 9.54 2.50 9.11
C SER A 30 8.64 1.91 10.19
N SER A 31 7.57 1.20 9.83
CA SER A 31 6.66 0.58 10.80
C SER A 31 7.32 -0.59 11.53
N SER A 32 8.00 -1.48 10.81
CA SER A 32 8.71 -2.61 11.42
C SER A 32 9.86 -2.16 12.33
N ALA A 33 10.56 -1.08 11.98
CA ALA A 33 11.60 -0.47 12.80
C ALA A 33 11.05 0.09 14.13
N ARG A 34 9.80 0.55 14.17
CA ARG A 34 9.11 0.94 15.41
C ARG A 34 8.61 -0.26 16.23
N GLY A 35 8.87 -1.48 15.78
CA GLY A 35 8.44 -2.70 16.47
C GLY A 35 7.01 -3.14 16.11
N GLU A 36 6.33 -2.47 15.18
CA GLU A 36 4.98 -2.83 14.75
C GLU A 36 5.00 -4.10 13.88
N PHE A 37 4.02 -4.96 14.05
CA PHE A 37 3.76 -6.02 13.08
C PHE A 37 3.03 -5.45 11.87
N CYS A 38 3.45 -5.89 10.68
CA CYS A 38 2.86 -5.50 9.41
C CYS A 38 2.24 -6.72 8.72
N ALA A 39 1.21 -6.50 7.91
CA ALA A 39 0.66 -7.52 7.03
C ALA A 39 0.64 -7.01 5.59
N MET A 40 0.96 -7.89 4.64
CA MET A 40 0.93 -7.64 3.20
C MET A 40 0.03 -8.67 2.53
N VAL A 41 -1.14 -8.24 2.09
CA VAL A 41 -2.05 -9.06 1.28
C VAL A 41 -1.77 -8.76 -0.18
N ASP A 42 -1.06 -9.67 -0.82
CA ASP A 42 -0.56 -9.55 -2.18
C ASP A 42 -1.50 -10.29 -3.13
N SER A 43 -2.30 -9.54 -3.89
CA SER A 43 -3.29 -10.11 -4.79
C SER A 43 -2.66 -10.79 -6.02
N ARG A 44 -1.48 -10.37 -6.43
CA ARG A 44 -0.81 -10.84 -7.66
C ARG A 44 0.37 -11.77 -7.42
N GLY A 45 0.93 -11.80 -6.21
CA GLY A 45 2.17 -12.50 -5.90
C GLY A 45 3.40 -11.75 -6.43
N ALA A 46 3.31 -10.43 -6.51
CA ALA A 46 4.36 -9.56 -7.04
C ALA A 46 5.31 -9.03 -5.97
N PHE A 47 4.98 -9.18 -4.70
CA PHE A 47 5.85 -8.76 -3.61
C PHE A 47 7.15 -9.57 -3.59
N ASP A 48 8.28 -8.85 -3.58
CA ASP A 48 9.61 -9.44 -3.47
C ASP A 48 10.19 -9.21 -2.07
N PRO A 49 10.24 -10.27 -1.23
CA PRO A 49 10.79 -10.17 0.11
C PRO A 49 12.26 -9.75 0.16
N LEU A 50 13.04 -10.11 -0.86
CA LEU A 50 14.45 -9.77 -0.89
C LEU A 50 14.66 -8.27 -1.08
N SER A 51 13.94 -7.66 -2.02
CA SER A 51 13.95 -6.20 -2.22
C SER A 51 13.42 -5.47 -0.99
N ALA A 52 12.34 -5.96 -0.37
CA ALA A 52 11.79 -5.40 0.84
C ALA A 52 12.79 -5.43 2.02
N SER A 53 13.51 -6.54 2.18
CA SER A 53 14.55 -6.67 3.20
C SER A 53 15.71 -5.70 2.95
N ARG A 54 16.13 -5.53 1.69
CA ARG A 54 17.16 -4.55 1.31
C ARG A 54 16.71 -3.10 1.56
N ALA A 55 15.43 -2.83 1.44
CA ALA A 55 14.82 -1.55 1.79
C ALA A 55 14.63 -1.34 3.31
N GLY A 56 15.06 -2.30 4.16
CA GLY A 56 15.01 -2.19 5.61
C GLY A 56 13.76 -2.77 6.27
N VAL A 57 12.91 -3.49 5.55
CA VAL A 57 11.73 -4.16 6.15
C VAL A 57 12.19 -5.35 7.00
N ASP A 58 11.84 -5.38 8.29
CA ASP A 58 12.04 -6.56 9.14
C ASP A 58 11.01 -7.64 8.79
N LEU A 59 11.45 -8.63 7.99
CA LEU A 59 10.58 -9.72 7.53
C LEU A 59 10.05 -10.61 8.66
N ARG A 60 10.67 -10.60 9.85
CA ARG A 60 10.17 -11.32 11.03
C ARG A 60 8.91 -10.69 11.60
N ARG A 61 8.63 -9.44 11.22
CA ARG A 61 7.45 -8.67 11.61
C ARG A 61 6.46 -8.48 10.46
N LEU A 62 6.66 -9.19 9.34
CA LEU A 62 5.81 -9.10 8.15
C LEU A 62 5.06 -10.42 7.91
N LEU A 63 3.74 -10.38 8.07
CA LEU A 63 2.86 -11.43 7.57
C LEU A 63 2.59 -11.22 6.08
N TRP A 64 3.16 -12.05 5.22
CA TRP A 64 2.90 -12.01 3.78
C TRP A 64 1.87 -13.05 3.38
N VAL A 65 0.73 -12.60 2.88
CA VAL A 65 -0.39 -13.45 2.41
C VAL A 65 -0.55 -13.28 0.91
N ARG A 66 -0.31 -14.35 0.17
CA ARG A 66 -0.55 -14.41 -1.27
C ARG A 66 -1.96 -14.92 -1.57
N ALA A 67 -2.74 -14.16 -2.34
CA ALA A 67 -4.11 -14.54 -2.69
C ALA A 67 -4.20 -15.73 -3.69
N GLY A 68 -3.03 -16.27 -4.12
CA GLY A 68 -2.90 -17.46 -4.95
C GLY A 68 -2.77 -17.16 -6.44
N HIS A 69 -2.32 -18.19 -7.19
CA HIS A 69 -1.97 -18.06 -8.61
C HIS A 69 -3.16 -18.16 -9.57
N ARG A 70 -4.30 -18.72 -9.13
CA ARG A 70 -5.50 -18.83 -9.97
C ARG A 70 -6.19 -17.48 -10.07
N ALA A 71 -6.46 -17.02 -11.30
CA ALA A 71 -7.15 -15.76 -11.57
C ALA A 71 -8.55 -15.73 -10.95
N ASP A 72 -9.24 -16.89 -10.98
CA ASP A 72 -10.59 -17.03 -10.44
C ASP A 72 -10.60 -16.79 -8.92
N HIS A 73 -11.49 -15.91 -8.47
CA HIS A 73 -11.69 -15.54 -7.06
C HIS A 73 -10.47 -14.97 -6.32
N ARG A 74 -9.44 -14.50 -7.05
CA ARG A 74 -8.24 -13.91 -6.44
C ARG A 74 -8.56 -12.69 -5.59
N ILE A 75 -9.39 -11.81 -6.10
CA ILE A 75 -9.83 -10.60 -5.40
C ILE A 75 -10.63 -10.96 -4.17
N ASP A 76 -11.60 -11.87 -4.29
CA ASP A 76 -12.39 -12.33 -3.14
C ASP A 76 -11.50 -12.89 -2.03
N ARG A 77 -10.47 -13.67 -2.40
CA ARG A 77 -9.50 -14.21 -1.43
C ARG A 77 -8.66 -13.11 -0.78
N ALA A 78 -8.21 -12.13 -1.56
CA ALA A 78 -7.46 -11.00 -1.04
C ALA A 78 -8.32 -10.17 -0.06
N PHE A 79 -9.56 -9.90 -0.41
CA PHE A 79 -10.49 -9.18 0.45
C PHE A 79 -10.84 -9.95 1.72
N LYS A 80 -11.08 -11.27 1.61
CA LYS A 80 -11.31 -12.13 2.78
C LYS A 80 -10.10 -12.18 3.70
N ALA A 81 -8.88 -12.28 3.13
CA ALA A 81 -7.65 -12.27 3.92
C ALA A 81 -7.45 -10.94 4.65
N ALA A 82 -7.64 -9.82 3.94
CA ALA A 82 -7.57 -8.50 4.56
C ALA A 82 -8.60 -8.34 5.69
N ASP A 83 -9.83 -8.78 5.47
CA ASP A 83 -10.89 -8.74 6.47
C ASP A 83 -10.54 -9.53 7.74
N LEU A 84 -10.04 -10.75 7.58
CA LEU A 84 -9.60 -11.58 8.71
C LEU A 84 -8.46 -10.93 9.49
N ILE A 85 -7.46 -10.37 8.79
CA ILE A 85 -6.32 -9.70 9.41
C ILE A 85 -6.75 -8.46 10.20
N LEU A 86 -7.64 -7.63 9.61
CA LEU A 86 -8.14 -6.43 10.25
C LEU A 86 -8.94 -6.75 11.53
N HIS A 87 -9.77 -7.80 11.50
CA HIS A 87 -10.54 -8.24 12.67
C HIS A 87 -9.70 -8.96 13.72
N ALA A 88 -8.62 -9.67 13.31
CA ALA A 88 -7.68 -10.26 14.26
C ALA A 88 -6.92 -9.22 15.07
N GLY A 89 -6.68 -8.03 14.49
CA GLY A 89 -5.94 -6.95 15.15
C GLY A 89 -4.45 -7.25 15.34
N GLY A 90 -3.77 -6.39 16.11
CA GLY A 90 -2.35 -6.57 16.46
C GLY A 90 -1.37 -6.08 15.38
N PHE A 91 -1.84 -5.56 14.26
CA PHE A 91 -1.01 -5.00 13.18
C PHE A 91 -1.00 -3.48 13.24
N GLY A 92 0.18 -2.89 13.11
CA GLY A 92 0.32 -1.45 12.94
C GLY A 92 -0.03 -1.02 11.51
N VAL A 93 0.38 -1.82 10.52
CA VAL A 93 0.11 -1.59 9.10
C VAL A 93 -0.43 -2.86 8.46
N VAL A 94 -1.52 -2.73 7.72
CA VAL A 94 -2.05 -3.76 6.83
C VAL A 94 -2.08 -3.19 5.42
N VAL A 95 -1.43 -3.88 4.48
CA VAL A 95 -1.43 -3.51 3.06
C VAL A 95 -2.33 -4.46 2.29
N LEU A 96 -3.21 -3.91 1.47
CA LEU A 96 -3.96 -4.63 0.45
C LEU A 96 -3.46 -4.16 -0.92
N ASP A 97 -2.63 -4.98 -1.56
CA ASP A 97 -2.04 -4.67 -2.85
C ASP A 97 -2.94 -5.17 -3.99
N LEU A 98 -3.46 -4.20 -4.75
CA LEU A 98 -4.32 -4.39 -5.91
C LEU A 98 -3.67 -3.85 -7.21
N CYS A 99 -2.36 -3.61 -7.21
CA CYS A 99 -1.63 -3.21 -8.41
C CYS A 99 -1.73 -4.30 -9.48
N ASP A 100 -1.76 -3.90 -10.76
CA ASP A 100 -1.86 -4.78 -11.92
C ASP A 100 -3.12 -5.69 -11.94
N VAL A 101 -4.13 -5.39 -11.14
CA VAL A 101 -5.42 -6.07 -11.20
C VAL A 101 -6.26 -5.44 -12.32
N PRO A 102 -6.85 -6.24 -13.23
CA PRO A 102 -7.67 -5.72 -14.30
C PRO A 102 -8.83 -4.86 -13.79
N LEU A 103 -9.08 -3.71 -14.45
CA LEU A 103 -10.12 -2.75 -14.06
C LEU A 103 -11.51 -3.36 -13.95
N ARG A 104 -11.84 -4.29 -14.84
CA ARG A 104 -13.14 -5.00 -14.81
C ARG A 104 -13.35 -5.72 -13.48
N ASP A 105 -12.27 -6.30 -12.93
CA ASP A 105 -12.31 -7.06 -11.70
C ASP A 105 -12.38 -6.12 -10.49
N LEU A 106 -11.66 -4.99 -10.54
CA LEU A 106 -11.71 -3.93 -9.53
C LEU A 106 -13.08 -3.23 -9.48
N ASN A 107 -13.71 -3.00 -10.63
CA ASN A 107 -15.03 -2.38 -10.73
C ASN A 107 -16.14 -3.28 -10.19
N SER A 108 -15.93 -4.59 -10.11
CA SER A 108 -16.86 -5.54 -9.52
C SER A 108 -16.86 -5.53 -7.97
N ILE A 109 -15.90 -4.84 -7.34
CA ILE A 109 -15.79 -4.78 -5.89
C ILE A 109 -16.94 -3.93 -5.31
N PRO A 110 -17.83 -4.50 -4.49
CA PRO A 110 -18.89 -3.75 -3.87
C PRO A 110 -18.36 -2.68 -2.92
N LEU A 111 -18.97 -1.50 -2.91
CA LEU A 111 -18.62 -0.43 -1.98
C LEU A 111 -18.72 -0.85 -0.50
N SER A 112 -19.58 -1.82 -0.20
CA SER A 112 -19.75 -2.38 1.14
C SER A 112 -18.46 -2.94 1.73
N TYR A 113 -17.54 -3.48 0.92
CA TYR A 113 -16.22 -3.93 1.41
C TYR A 113 -15.40 -2.77 1.97
N TRP A 114 -15.36 -1.63 1.28
CA TRP A 114 -14.61 -0.46 1.72
C TRP A 114 -15.19 0.14 3.01
N TYR A 115 -16.52 0.18 3.14
CA TYR A 115 -17.19 0.59 4.38
C TYR A 115 -16.88 -0.35 5.53
N ARG A 116 -16.89 -1.66 5.28
CA ARG A 116 -16.58 -2.68 6.29
C ARG A 116 -15.13 -2.56 6.75
N PHE A 117 -14.17 -2.39 5.83
CA PHE A 117 -12.77 -2.17 6.19
C PHE A 117 -12.57 -0.87 6.96
N ARG A 118 -13.27 0.20 6.57
CA ARG A 118 -13.23 1.46 7.33
C ARG A 118 -13.68 1.25 8.76
N LEU A 119 -14.80 0.57 8.98
CA LEU A 119 -15.28 0.27 10.32
C LEU A 119 -14.33 -0.64 11.10
N ALA A 120 -13.71 -1.62 10.44
CA ALA A 120 -12.78 -2.55 11.07
C ALA A 120 -11.51 -1.86 11.56
N VAL A 121 -11.03 -0.79 10.90
CA VAL A 121 -9.85 -0.04 11.35
C VAL A 121 -10.19 1.12 12.27
N GLU A 122 -11.41 1.64 12.22
CA GLU A 122 -11.85 2.78 13.03
C GLU A 122 -11.64 2.48 14.52
N ASN A 123 -11.07 3.45 15.26
CA ASN A 123 -10.71 3.32 16.67
C ASN A 123 -9.63 2.24 16.99
N THR A 124 -8.86 1.82 16.00
CA THR A 124 -7.70 0.93 16.19
C THR A 124 -6.38 1.66 15.94
N SER A 125 -5.26 1.04 16.34
CA SER A 125 -3.92 1.50 16.00
C SER A 125 -3.43 1.01 14.62
N THR A 126 -4.31 0.43 13.80
CA THR A 126 -3.99 -0.11 12.47
C THR A 126 -4.18 0.95 11.40
N SER A 127 -3.22 1.10 10.49
CA SER A 127 -3.39 1.80 9.22
C SER A 127 -3.66 0.76 8.12
N LEU A 128 -4.79 0.85 7.42
CA LEU A 128 -5.00 0.07 6.20
C LEU A 128 -4.51 0.88 5.00
N ILE A 129 -3.55 0.33 4.27
CA ILE A 129 -3.02 0.92 3.05
C ILE A 129 -3.52 0.09 1.87
N VAL A 130 -4.21 0.73 0.95
CA VAL A 130 -4.64 0.12 -0.32
C VAL A 130 -3.75 0.66 -1.43
N THR A 131 -3.12 -0.24 -2.20
CA THR A 131 -2.33 0.15 -3.37
C THR A 131 -3.03 -0.26 -4.66
N GLY A 132 -2.90 0.58 -5.69
CA GLY A 132 -3.53 0.33 -6.99
C GLY A 132 -2.95 1.19 -8.10
N ASP A 133 -3.39 0.97 -9.33
CA ASP A 133 -2.96 1.79 -10.47
C ASP A 133 -3.80 3.06 -10.63
N GLN A 134 -4.95 3.10 -9.98
CA GLN A 134 -5.89 4.21 -9.94
C GLN A 134 -6.65 4.24 -8.61
N PRO A 135 -7.34 5.34 -8.27
CA PRO A 135 -8.11 5.41 -7.02
C PRO A 135 -9.31 4.45 -7.03
N LEU A 136 -9.41 3.62 -5.97
CA LEU A 136 -10.40 2.56 -5.82
C LEU A 136 -11.32 2.77 -4.62
N VAL A 137 -10.75 3.27 -3.51
CA VAL A 137 -11.42 3.31 -2.19
C VAL A 137 -12.45 4.43 -2.09
N LYS A 138 -12.46 5.36 -3.04
CA LYS A 138 -13.44 6.47 -3.14
C LYS A 138 -13.53 7.30 -1.84
N SER A 139 -14.75 7.48 -1.32
CA SER A 139 -15.01 8.30 -0.12
C SER A 139 -14.51 7.66 1.18
N CYS A 140 -14.26 6.35 1.21
CA CYS A 140 -13.80 5.62 2.39
C CYS A 140 -12.32 5.90 2.73
N ALA A 141 -11.51 6.31 1.77
CA ALA A 141 -10.13 6.73 2.03
C ALA A 141 -10.10 8.06 2.79
N ARG A 142 -9.33 8.12 3.87
CA ARG A 142 -9.02 9.36 4.60
C ARG A 142 -7.92 10.16 3.91
N VAL A 143 -6.93 9.45 3.36
CA VAL A 143 -5.81 10.00 2.61
C VAL A 143 -5.74 9.29 1.26
N GLN A 144 -5.47 10.04 0.20
CA GLN A 144 -5.19 9.52 -1.14
C GLN A 144 -3.93 10.19 -1.65
N LEU A 145 -2.93 9.38 -1.98
CA LEU A 145 -1.63 9.79 -2.48
C LEU A 145 -1.45 9.25 -3.90
N GLU A 146 -1.24 10.13 -4.86
CA GLU A 146 -0.83 9.74 -6.20
C GLU A 146 0.69 9.79 -6.30
N VAL A 147 1.30 8.67 -6.70
CA VAL A 147 2.73 8.59 -6.96
C VAL A 147 2.96 8.76 -8.45
N LYS A 148 3.67 9.82 -8.82
CA LYS A 148 3.98 10.17 -10.20
C LYS A 148 5.46 10.03 -10.45
N ARG A 149 5.83 9.23 -11.45
CA ARG A 149 7.20 9.17 -11.90
C ARG A 149 7.57 10.48 -12.59
N GLU A 150 8.65 11.10 -12.14
CA GLU A 150 9.25 12.26 -12.79
C GLU A 150 10.32 11.82 -13.78
N ARG A 151 11.30 11.03 -13.32
CA ARG A 151 12.46 10.66 -14.13
C ARG A 151 13.01 9.29 -13.75
N LEU A 152 13.53 8.56 -14.74
CA LEU A 152 14.36 7.38 -14.54
C LEU A 152 15.82 7.82 -14.44
N LEU A 153 16.52 7.33 -13.43
CA LEU A 153 17.93 7.64 -13.22
C LEU A 153 18.79 6.51 -13.79
N TRP A 154 19.70 6.88 -14.66
CA TRP A 154 20.62 5.97 -15.32
C TRP A 154 22.05 6.46 -15.18
N ARG A 155 23.00 5.55 -14.92
CA ARG A 155 24.43 5.79 -15.06
C ARG A 155 24.96 4.90 -16.19
N GLY A 156 25.08 5.48 -17.39
CA GLY A 156 25.35 4.70 -18.60
C GLY A 156 24.24 3.68 -18.84
N PRO A 157 24.52 2.38 -18.97
CA PRO A 157 23.52 1.34 -19.14
C PRO A 157 22.91 0.84 -17.81
N VAL A 158 23.36 1.33 -16.65
CA VAL A 158 22.93 0.85 -15.34
C VAL A 158 21.78 1.70 -14.84
N PHE A 159 20.67 1.04 -14.49
CA PHE A 159 19.52 1.68 -13.82
C PHE A 159 19.90 1.95 -12.35
N GLU A 160 19.79 3.22 -11.91
CA GLU A 160 20.12 3.64 -10.54
C GLU A 160 18.88 3.91 -9.68
N GLY A 161 17.75 4.26 -10.30
CA GLY A 161 16.57 4.59 -9.50
C GLY A 161 15.48 5.33 -10.27
N ILE A 162 14.52 5.80 -9.51
CA ILE A 162 13.36 6.56 -10.01
C ILE A 162 13.22 7.81 -9.16
N ASP A 163 13.18 8.97 -9.80
CA ASP A 163 12.65 10.19 -9.18
C ASP A 163 11.13 10.16 -9.30
N PHE A 164 10.44 10.40 -8.20
CA PHE A 164 8.98 10.46 -8.19
C PHE A 164 8.47 11.55 -7.23
N GLU A 165 7.30 12.04 -7.56
CA GLU A 165 6.56 12.99 -6.73
C GLU A 165 5.38 12.27 -6.05
N ILE A 166 5.10 12.62 -4.80
CA ILE A 166 3.89 12.18 -4.10
C ILE A 166 2.92 13.36 -4.04
N VAL A 167 1.82 13.25 -4.77
CA VAL A 167 0.78 14.29 -4.86
C VAL A 167 -0.41 13.92 -3.99
N PRO A 168 -0.69 14.66 -2.90
CA PRO A 168 -1.92 14.46 -2.14
C PRO A 168 -3.15 14.81 -2.99
N ARG A 169 -4.05 13.85 -3.21
CA ARG A 169 -5.33 14.05 -3.91
C ARG A 169 -6.49 14.26 -2.95
N LYS A 170 -6.39 13.66 -1.77
CA LYS A 170 -7.31 13.84 -0.67
C LYS A 170 -6.53 13.72 0.62
N ALA A 171 -6.49 14.81 1.39
CA ALA A 171 -5.97 14.80 2.74
C ALA A 171 -6.94 15.58 3.63
N ARG A 172 -7.51 14.95 4.64
CA ARG A 172 -8.25 15.63 5.71
C ARG A 172 -7.33 16.07 6.87
N ILE A 173 -6.02 16.12 6.62
CA ILE A 173 -5.00 16.58 7.57
C ILE A 173 -4.15 17.59 6.81
N ALA A 174 -3.84 18.72 7.43
CA ALA A 174 -2.88 19.67 6.91
C ALA A 174 -1.51 18.95 6.86
N MET A 175 -1.14 18.44 5.71
CA MET A 175 0.22 18.01 5.46
C MET A 175 1.02 19.26 5.18
N ALA A 176 2.00 19.56 6.03
CA ALA A 176 2.99 20.58 5.70
C ALA A 176 3.65 20.16 4.38
N ASN A 177 3.69 21.08 3.41
CA ASN A 177 4.39 20.91 2.15
C ASN A 177 5.86 20.60 2.47
N GLN A 178 6.24 19.34 2.41
CA GLN A 178 7.63 18.93 2.38
C GLN A 178 7.85 18.28 1.03
N ASP A 179 8.71 18.92 0.23
CA ASP A 179 9.31 18.33 -0.97
C ASP A 179 10.07 17.06 -0.54
N LEU A 180 9.39 15.94 -0.58
CA LEU A 180 10.01 14.63 -0.37
C LEU A 180 10.69 14.20 -1.67
N ARG A 181 11.90 14.72 -1.87
CA ARG A 181 12.84 14.16 -2.82
C ARG A 181 13.55 13.01 -2.11
N MET A 182 13.25 11.81 -2.49
CA MET A 182 13.98 10.63 -2.06
C MET A 182 14.91 10.20 -3.19
N ALA A 183 16.21 10.35 -2.95
CA ALA A 183 17.24 9.71 -3.76
C ALA A 183 17.35 8.24 -3.29
N GLY A 184 17.18 7.31 -4.22
CA GLY A 184 17.39 5.88 -4.01
C GLY A 184 18.86 5.52 -3.89
#